data_251d5e29c28d5e343abb5e1aa29c452e
#
_entry.id   251d5e29c28d5e343abb5e1aa29c452e
#
_cell.length_a   1.000
_cell.length_b   1.000
_cell.length_c   1.000
_cell.angle_alpha   90.00
_cell.angle_beta   90.00
_cell.angle_gamma   90.00
#
_symmetry.space_group_name_H-M   'P 1'
#
loop_
_entity.id
_entity.type
_entity.pdbx_description
1 polymer ?
#
loop_
_entity_poly.entity_id
_entity_poly.type
_entity_poly.pdbx_seq_one_letter_code
_entity_poly.pdbx_strand_id
1 'polypeptide(L)'
;MFLLPRNEIPETPEALAQAIEEGLRSFVSRPDKMVVVHGSDTSALDSIAVDLSGATIDHHHRPPPLGPSEAIPAMAVRHIYVSGQPISILGGDFSFQFEASNVELYQKVQPEGKLLLIMHRAQDGNIRFEISRAAAERMIMKGASKLAEKQGVVVDNAQLELIPRGPRALDGKLTVAAHKLIFHPVLSLAGTFAVSEDLVATVSNLKCHGEGPIAALACAAITPSFSKIERRTFPLSALPLGEMKLRDLAIDAANEQVVVRARFGSL
;
A
#
# COMPACT_ATOMS: atom_id res chain seq x y z
N MET A 1 9.08 2.51 -7.79
CA MET A 1 8.68 3.47 -8.83
C MET A 1 8.92 4.88 -8.32
N PHE A 2 9.69 5.71 -9.07
CA PHE A 2 9.97 7.10 -8.72
C PHE A 2 9.47 8.02 -9.84
N LEU A 3 8.69 9.03 -9.47
CA LEU A 3 8.26 10.08 -10.39
C LEU A 3 9.27 11.22 -10.34
N LEU A 4 9.83 11.59 -11.47
CA LEU A 4 10.69 12.76 -11.62
C LEU A 4 9.88 13.88 -12.30
N PRO A 5 9.81 15.08 -11.73
CA PRO A 5 9.13 16.23 -12.39
C PRO A 5 9.98 16.85 -13.50
N ARG A 6 10.59 16.01 -14.32
CA ARG A 6 11.53 16.32 -15.40
C ARG A 6 11.33 15.33 -16.54
N ASN A 7 11.75 15.69 -17.73
CA ASN A 7 11.65 14.85 -18.92
C ASN A 7 12.92 14.02 -19.22
N GLU A 8 14.00 14.25 -18.46
CA GLU A 8 15.29 13.58 -18.62
C GLU A 8 15.86 13.14 -17.28
N ILE A 9 16.68 12.10 -17.28
CA ILE A 9 17.43 11.67 -16.11
C ILE A 9 18.55 12.65 -15.86
N PRO A 10 18.70 13.16 -14.62
CA PRO A 10 19.83 14.02 -14.27
C PRO A 10 21.18 13.30 -14.43
N GLU A 11 22.22 14.05 -14.79
CA GLU A 11 23.54 13.50 -15.08
C GLU A 11 24.33 13.12 -13.80
N THR A 12 23.98 13.69 -12.64
CA THR A 12 24.70 13.43 -11.39
C THR A 12 23.79 12.76 -10.35
N PRO A 13 24.37 11.91 -9.46
CA PRO A 13 23.61 11.27 -8.37
C PRO A 13 22.91 12.28 -7.46
N GLU A 14 23.50 13.43 -7.18
CA GLU A 14 22.93 14.48 -6.33
C GLU A 14 21.71 15.11 -6.99
N ALA A 15 21.79 15.41 -8.29
CA ALA A 15 20.68 15.96 -9.06
C ALA A 15 19.56 14.94 -9.24
N LEU A 16 19.89 13.65 -9.33
CA LEU A 16 18.90 12.56 -9.34
C LEU A 16 18.20 12.44 -7.98
N ALA A 17 18.95 12.50 -6.87
CA ALA A 17 18.37 12.50 -5.52
C ALA A 17 17.38 13.64 -5.34
N GLN A 18 17.74 14.86 -5.78
CA GLN A 18 16.86 16.01 -5.74
C GLN A 18 15.60 15.80 -6.58
N ALA A 19 15.72 15.26 -7.79
CA ALA A 19 14.59 15.02 -8.67
C ALA A 19 13.62 13.96 -8.11
N ILE A 20 14.14 12.90 -7.48
CA ILE A 20 13.33 11.89 -6.78
C ILE A 20 12.61 12.54 -5.58
N GLU A 21 13.32 13.34 -4.81
CA GLU A 21 12.74 14.04 -3.65
C GLU A 21 11.64 15.02 -4.06
N GLU A 22 11.84 15.81 -5.10
CA GLU A 22 10.82 16.70 -5.67
C GLU A 22 9.54 15.91 -6.08
N GLY A 23 9.74 14.76 -6.71
CA GLY A 23 8.63 13.88 -7.07
C GLY A 23 7.87 13.32 -5.85
N LEU A 24 8.60 12.89 -4.81
CA LEU A 24 8.01 12.41 -3.57
C LEU A 24 7.24 13.50 -2.83
N ARG A 25 7.74 14.73 -2.79
CA ARG A 25 7.09 15.88 -2.14
C ARG A 25 5.73 16.24 -2.75
N SER A 26 5.39 15.74 -3.92
CA SER A 26 4.06 15.92 -4.50
C SER A 26 2.96 15.19 -3.73
N PHE A 27 3.30 14.16 -2.95
CA PHE A 27 2.34 13.35 -2.16
C PHE A 27 2.83 12.99 -0.75
N VAL A 28 4.07 13.37 -0.41
CA VAL A 28 4.66 13.16 0.92
C VAL A 28 5.01 14.50 1.52
N SER A 29 4.50 14.78 2.72
CA SER A 29 4.86 15.96 3.51
C SER A 29 5.87 15.55 4.59
N ARG A 30 7.09 16.06 4.46
CA ARG A 30 8.17 15.94 5.46
C ARG A 30 9.14 17.12 5.32
N PRO A 31 9.59 17.76 6.42
CA PRO A 31 10.49 18.92 6.35
C PRO A 31 11.92 18.55 5.94
N ASP A 32 12.42 17.39 6.40
CA ASP A 32 13.81 16.98 6.22
C ASP A 32 14.08 16.38 4.84
N LYS A 33 15.37 16.28 4.49
CA LYS A 33 15.82 15.58 3.29
C LYS A 33 15.49 14.11 3.38
N MET A 34 14.88 13.58 2.32
CA MET A 34 14.38 12.20 2.27
C MET A 34 15.24 11.27 1.43
N VAL A 35 15.97 11.79 0.44
CA VAL A 35 16.60 10.98 -0.60
C VAL A 35 18.09 11.15 -0.61
N VAL A 36 18.81 10.03 -0.65
CA VAL A 36 20.27 9.97 -0.85
C VAL A 36 20.55 8.97 -1.97
N VAL A 37 21.38 9.38 -2.93
CA VAL A 37 21.83 8.55 -4.04
C VAL A 37 23.35 8.49 -4.01
N HIS A 38 23.90 7.29 -4.09
CA HIS A 38 25.35 7.05 -4.18
C HIS A 38 25.71 6.36 -5.49
N GLY A 39 26.82 6.78 -6.09
CA GLY A 39 27.36 6.24 -7.32
C GLY A 39 28.36 7.21 -7.94
N SER A 40 29.12 6.76 -8.91
CA SER A 40 30.04 7.60 -9.68
C SER A 40 29.34 8.37 -10.81
N ASP A 41 28.31 7.76 -11.38
CA ASP A 41 27.45 8.32 -12.43
C ASP A 41 26.05 7.72 -12.32
N THR A 42 25.10 8.24 -13.08
CA THR A 42 23.70 7.80 -13.02
C THR A 42 23.39 6.56 -13.85
N SER A 43 24.31 6.04 -14.65
CA SER A 43 24.12 4.81 -15.42
C SER A 43 24.26 3.55 -14.55
N ALA A 44 25.12 3.62 -13.50
CA ALA A 44 25.40 2.52 -12.58
C ALA A 44 25.55 3.05 -11.16
N LEU A 45 24.47 3.00 -10.38
CA LEU A 45 24.43 3.49 -9.01
C LEU A 45 24.74 2.40 -7.99
N ASP A 46 25.42 2.77 -6.92
CA ASP A 46 25.62 1.89 -5.76
C ASP A 46 24.34 1.78 -4.94
N SER A 47 23.68 2.91 -4.66
CA SER A 47 22.42 2.87 -3.91
C SER A 47 21.52 4.07 -4.15
N ILE A 48 20.21 3.82 -3.99
CA ILE A 48 19.18 4.83 -3.78
C ILE A 48 18.53 4.54 -2.42
N ALA A 49 18.64 5.47 -1.49
CA ALA A 49 18.03 5.37 -0.17
C ALA A 49 16.96 6.46 0.01
N VAL A 50 15.77 6.06 0.48
CA VAL A 50 14.64 6.96 0.76
C VAL A 50 14.21 6.73 2.20
N ASP A 51 14.30 7.78 3.03
CA ASP A 51 13.79 7.77 4.40
C ASP A 51 12.50 8.59 4.49
N LEU A 52 11.41 7.90 4.78
CA LEU A 52 10.06 8.47 4.96
C LEU A 52 9.67 8.59 6.45
N SER A 53 10.60 8.43 7.39
CA SER A 53 10.29 8.52 8.82
C SER A 53 9.75 9.89 9.20
N GLY A 54 8.63 9.92 9.92
CA GLY A 54 7.90 11.14 10.26
C GLY A 54 7.11 11.76 9.11
N ALA A 55 7.05 11.10 7.96
CA ALA A 55 6.32 11.60 6.81
C ALA A 55 4.80 11.42 6.94
N THR A 56 4.04 12.34 6.36
CA THR A 56 2.59 12.20 6.16
C THR A 56 2.30 12.03 4.67
N ILE A 57 1.56 10.98 4.33
CA ILE A 57 1.17 10.69 2.95
C ILE A 57 -0.21 11.30 2.65
N ASP A 58 -0.30 12.03 1.53
CA ASP A 58 -1.58 12.49 1.00
C ASP A 58 -2.31 11.34 0.29
N HIS A 59 -3.38 10.87 0.91
CA HIS A 59 -4.22 9.78 0.40
C HIS A 59 -5.08 10.17 -0.83
N HIS A 60 -5.12 11.43 -1.21
CA HIS A 60 -5.80 11.88 -2.43
C HIS A 60 -4.93 11.72 -3.67
N HIS A 61 -3.62 11.63 -3.49
CA HIS A 61 -2.70 11.43 -4.60
C HIS A 61 -2.82 10.00 -5.12
N ARG A 62 -3.07 9.87 -6.40
CA ARG A 62 -3.03 8.57 -7.09
C ARG A 62 -1.72 8.46 -7.85
N PRO A 63 -1.00 7.34 -7.74
CA PRO A 63 0.16 7.12 -8.58
C PRO A 63 -0.24 7.19 -10.06
N PRO A 64 0.63 7.71 -10.93
CA PRO A 64 0.34 7.77 -12.35
C PRO A 64 0.10 6.36 -12.89
N PRO A 65 -0.89 6.18 -13.79
CA PRO A 65 -1.15 4.88 -14.38
C PRO A 65 0.07 4.43 -15.19
N LEU A 66 0.41 3.15 -15.08
CA LEU A 66 1.37 2.49 -15.96
C LEU A 66 0.69 2.29 -17.33
N GLY A 67 0.52 3.37 -18.10
CA GLY A 67 -0.13 3.28 -19.42
C GLY A 67 0.69 2.44 -20.43
N PRO A 68 0.18 2.17 -21.64
CA PRO A 68 0.73 1.20 -22.59
C PRO A 68 2.02 1.64 -23.32
N SER A 69 2.58 2.83 -23.06
CA SER A 69 3.82 3.24 -23.71
C SER A 69 5.00 2.37 -23.26
N GLU A 70 5.87 2.04 -24.19
CA GLU A 70 7.07 1.24 -23.92
C GLU A 70 8.00 1.95 -22.95
N ALA A 71 8.43 1.23 -21.92
CA ALA A 71 9.48 1.65 -21.04
C ALA A 71 10.83 1.21 -21.63
N ILE A 72 11.82 2.08 -21.56
CA ILE A 72 13.18 1.78 -22.07
C ILE A 72 14.17 1.67 -20.92
N PRO A 73 15.25 0.89 -21.02
CA PRO A 73 16.29 0.81 -20.01
C PRO A 73 16.80 2.20 -19.62
N ALA A 74 16.99 2.41 -18.32
CA ALA A 74 17.46 3.68 -17.78
C ALA A 74 18.78 3.56 -17.05
N MET A 75 18.82 2.76 -15.98
CA MET A 75 19.99 2.62 -15.13
C MET A 75 19.99 1.31 -14.34
N ALA A 76 21.18 0.90 -13.90
CA ALA A 76 21.36 -0.17 -12.92
C ALA A 76 21.61 0.42 -11.53
N VAL A 77 21.04 -0.19 -10.51
CA VAL A 77 21.21 0.21 -9.09
C VAL A 77 21.54 -1.04 -8.28
N ARG A 78 22.66 -1.03 -7.57
CA ARG A 78 23.04 -2.19 -6.76
C ARG A 78 22.08 -2.43 -5.59
N HIS A 79 21.67 -1.36 -4.90
CA HIS A 79 20.77 -1.45 -3.76
C HIS A 79 19.73 -0.31 -3.77
N ILE A 80 18.47 -0.66 -3.55
CA ILE A 80 17.41 0.32 -3.30
C ILE A 80 16.83 0.06 -1.91
N TYR A 81 16.78 1.10 -1.07
CA TYR A 81 16.18 1.09 0.26
C TYR A 81 15.12 2.15 0.36
N VAL A 82 13.94 1.77 0.80
CA VAL A 82 12.88 2.72 1.16
C VAL A 82 12.38 2.33 2.53
N SER A 83 12.46 3.23 3.49
CA SER A 83 12.01 2.96 4.85
C SER A 83 11.30 4.16 5.44
N GLY A 84 10.51 3.93 6.47
CA GLY A 84 9.91 4.98 7.28
C GLY A 84 9.24 4.41 8.52
N GLN A 85 9.48 5.10 9.64
CA GLN A 85 8.92 4.76 10.95
C GLN A 85 8.89 6.00 11.86
N PRO A 86 7.70 6.52 12.22
CA PRO A 86 6.40 6.21 11.61
C PRO A 86 6.22 6.88 10.25
N ILE A 87 5.29 6.34 9.46
CA ILE A 87 4.67 7.03 8.32
C ILE A 87 3.20 7.19 8.64
N SER A 88 2.65 8.39 8.47
CA SER A 88 1.25 8.68 8.79
C SER A 88 0.39 8.75 7.53
N ILE A 89 -0.78 8.10 7.55
CA ILE A 89 -1.83 8.22 6.54
C ILE A 89 -3.20 8.14 7.21
N LEU A 90 -4.14 8.99 6.87
CA LEU A 90 -5.49 9.00 7.44
C LEU A 90 -5.53 8.96 8.99
N GLY A 91 -4.51 9.55 9.65
CA GLY A 91 -4.41 9.59 11.11
C GLY A 91 -3.97 8.28 11.77
N GLY A 92 -3.60 7.27 11.00
CA GLY A 92 -2.93 6.07 11.47
C GLY A 92 -1.46 6.06 11.09
N ASP A 93 -0.64 5.50 11.97
CA ASP A 93 0.80 5.39 11.78
C ASP A 93 1.17 3.95 11.48
N PHE A 94 2.09 3.77 10.53
CA PHE A 94 2.63 2.46 10.16
C PHE A 94 4.13 2.54 9.92
N SER A 95 4.79 1.39 9.90
CA SER A 95 6.18 1.25 9.47
C SER A 95 6.23 0.54 8.12
N PHE A 96 7.15 0.98 7.28
CA PHE A 96 7.40 0.38 5.97
C PHE A 96 8.89 0.24 5.74
N GLN A 97 9.29 -0.91 5.20
CA GLN A 97 10.64 -1.20 4.74
C GLN A 97 10.55 -1.92 3.40
N PHE A 98 11.35 -1.48 2.47
CA PHE A 98 11.52 -2.07 1.16
C PHE A 98 13.01 -2.10 0.85
N GLU A 99 13.49 -3.25 0.44
CA GLU A 99 14.86 -3.46 0.00
C GLU A 99 14.86 -4.22 -1.31
N ALA A 100 15.74 -3.86 -2.22
CA ALA A 100 15.95 -4.58 -3.46
C ALA A 100 17.43 -4.52 -3.86
N SER A 101 17.94 -5.61 -4.42
CA SER A 101 19.32 -5.74 -4.86
C SER A 101 19.42 -6.01 -6.36
N ASN A 102 20.50 -5.50 -6.98
CA ASN A 102 20.80 -5.61 -8.40
C ASN A 102 19.57 -5.28 -9.26
N VAL A 103 19.14 -4.03 -9.14
CA VAL A 103 17.91 -3.51 -9.73
C VAL A 103 18.19 -2.89 -11.08
N GLU A 104 17.39 -3.23 -12.08
CA GLU A 104 17.32 -2.55 -13.37
C GLU A 104 16.10 -1.62 -13.37
N LEU A 105 16.35 -0.33 -13.48
CA LEU A 105 15.32 0.68 -13.62
C LEU A 105 15.10 1.01 -15.10
N TYR A 106 13.84 1.08 -15.49
CA TYR A 106 13.40 1.53 -16.79
C TYR A 106 12.74 2.90 -16.67
N GLN A 107 12.85 3.69 -17.70
CA GLN A 107 12.22 5.00 -17.76
C GLN A 107 11.03 5.01 -18.72
N LYS A 108 10.05 5.82 -18.35
CA LYS A 108 8.85 6.05 -19.14
C LYS A 108 8.45 7.52 -19.08
N VAL A 109 8.36 8.17 -20.22
CA VAL A 109 7.88 9.55 -20.30
C VAL A 109 6.36 9.56 -20.16
N GLN A 110 5.85 10.38 -19.26
CA GLN A 110 4.43 10.63 -19.06
C GLN A 110 3.94 11.76 -19.99
N PRO A 111 2.64 11.82 -20.33
CA PRO A 111 2.09 12.86 -21.20
C PRO A 111 2.38 14.30 -20.75
N GLU A 112 2.58 14.51 -19.43
CA GLU A 112 2.88 15.82 -18.83
C GLU A 112 4.37 16.20 -18.90
N GLY A 113 5.20 15.45 -19.63
CA GLY A 113 6.64 15.66 -19.68
C GLY A 113 7.39 15.24 -18.40
N LYS A 114 6.74 14.50 -17.51
CA LYS A 114 7.37 13.91 -16.33
C LYS A 114 7.96 12.54 -16.66
N LEU A 115 9.06 12.18 -16.01
CA LEU A 115 9.69 10.88 -16.17
C LEU A 115 9.32 9.95 -15.02
N LEU A 116 8.96 8.73 -15.34
CA LEU A 116 8.70 7.68 -14.38
C LEU A 116 9.82 6.65 -14.43
N LEU A 117 10.54 6.47 -13.32
CA LEU A 117 11.49 5.37 -13.14
C LEU A 117 10.75 4.18 -12.54
N ILE A 118 10.76 3.06 -13.25
CA ILE A 118 10.04 1.84 -12.91
C ILE A 118 11.08 0.76 -12.64
N MET A 119 10.94 0.04 -11.55
CA MET A 119 11.74 -1.15 -11.32
C MET A 119 11.24 -2.24 -12.25
N HIS A 120 12.08 -2.65 -13.20
CA HIS A 120 11.77 -3.66 -14.19
C HIS A 120 12.24 -5.04 -13.72
N ARG A 121 13.44 -5.09 -13.15
CA ARG A 121 14.08 -6.31 -12.67
C ARG A 121 14.76 -6.04 -11.33
N ALA A 122 14.76 -7.02 -10.44
CA ALA A 122 15.59 -7.08 -9.25
C ALA A 122 15.98 -8.53 -8.98
N GLN A 123 17.23 -8.77 -8.60
CA GLN A 123 17.67 -10.13 -8.28
C GLN A 123 16.91 -10.64 -7.05
N ASP A 124 16.80 -9.83 -6.02
CA ASP A 124 16.14 -10.14 -4.76
C ASP A 124 15.53 -8.89 -4.14
N GLY A 125 14.43 -9.05 -3.42
CA GLY A 125 13.85 -7.94 -2.68
C GLY A 125 12.92 -8.40 -1.56
N ASN A 126 12.81 -7.54 -0.57
CA ASN A 126 11.99 -7.74 0.61
C ASN A 126 11.10 -6.54 0.86
N ILE A 127 9.88 -6.83 1.31
CA ILE A 127 8.93 -5.82 1.80
C ILE A 127 8.54 -6.21 3.23
N ARG A 128 8.55 -5.24 4.13
CA ARG A 128 7.96 -5.34 5.46
C ARG A 128 7.04 -4.16 5.69
N PHE A 129 5.81 -4.45 6.00
CA PHE A 129 4.80 -3.48 6.43
C PHE A 129 4.33 -3.86 7.83
N GLU A 130 4.20 -2.88 8.71
CA GLU A 130 3.78 -3.11 10.08
C GLU A 130 2.86 -1.97 10.54
N ILE A 131 1.71 -2.34 11.10
CA ILE A 131 0.71 -1.42 11.60
C ILE A 131 0.12 -1.94 12.92
N SER A 132 -0.08 -1.07 13.91
CA SER A 132 -0.83 -1.45 15.10
C SER A 132 -2.33 -1.53 14.81
N ARG A 133 -3.05 -2.41 15.53
CA ARG A 133 -4.51 -2.52 15.42
C ARG A 133 -5.18 -1.15 15.64
N ALA A 134 -4.77 -0.43 16.68
CA ALA A 134 -5.32 0.90 16.97
C ALA A 134 -5.08 1.91 15.83
N ALA A 135 -3.94 1.85 15.14
CA ALA A 135 -3.68 2.69 13.97
C ALA A 135 -4.57 2.30 12.78
N ALA A 136 -4.75 1.00 12.53
CA ALA A 136 -5.66 0.50 11.50
C ALA A 136 -7.11 0.93 11.77
N GLU A 137 -7.58 0.81 13.02
CA GLU A 137 -8.91 1.27 13.44
C GLU A 137 -9.11 2.77 13.20
N ARG A 138 -8.11 3.62 13.53
CA ARG A 138 -8.17 5.06 13.25
C ARG A 138 -8.27 5.36 11.75
N MET A 139 -7.50 4.64 10.91
CA MET A 139 -7.57 4.80 9.45
C MET A 139 -8.93 4.40 8.91
N ILE A 140 -9.47 3.26 9.36
CA ILE A 140 -10.79 2.77 8.98
C ILE A 140 -11.87 3.78 9.40
N MET A 141 -11.83 4.24 10.65
CA MET A 141 -12.78 5.22 11.19
C MET A 141 -12.77 6.51 10.34
N LYS A 142 -11.61 7.05 10.04
CA LYS A 142 -11.49 8.28 9.25
C LYS A 142 -11.95 8.09 7.79
N GLY A 143 -11.65 6.93 7.20
CA GLY A 143 -12.13 6.56 5.88
C GLY A 143 -13.65 6.38 5.83
N ALA A 144 -14.21 5.67 6.82
CA ALA A 144 -15.64 5.45 6.95
C ALA A 144 -16.40 6.76 7.21
N SER A 145 -15.87 7.66 8.07
CA SER A 145 -16.47 8.98 8.33
C SER A 145 -16.61 9.81 7.05
N LYS A 146 -15.57 9.88 6.21
CA LYS A 146 -15.65 10.59 4.93
C LYS A 146 -16.75 10.06 3.99
N LEU A 147 -16.97 8.75 3.98
CA LEU A 147 -18.02 8.15 3.16
C LEU A 147 -19.41 8.39 3.76
N ALA A 148 -19.52 8.32 5.09
CA ALA A 148 -20.74 8.46 5.86
C ALA A 148 -21.26 9.91 5.90
N GLU A 149 -20.38 10.91 5.95
CA GLU A 149 -20.73 12.35 5.94
C GLU A 149 -21.65 12.71 4.78
N LYS A 150 -21.41 12.16 3.59
CA LYS A 150 -22.25 12.38 2.40
C LYS A 150 -23.69 11.91 2.59
N GLN A 151 -23.93 11.04 3.56
CA GLN A 151 -25.25 10.47 3.89
C GLN A 151 -25.80 11.07 5.20
N GLY A 152 -25.13 12.04 5.79
CA GLY A 152 -25.49 12.61 7.08
C GLY A 152 -25.38 11.62 8.23
N VAL A 153 -24.45 10.67 8.15
CA VAL A 153 -24.12 9.68 9.19
C VAL A 153 -22.79 10.06 9.83
N VAL A 154 -22.72 10.01 11.15
CA VAL A 154 -21.48 10.21 11.91
C VAL A 154 -20.99 8.86 12.41
N VAL A 155 -19.74 8.52 12.13
CA VAL A 155 -19.08 7.30 12.64
C VAL A 155 -18.49 7.61 14.01
N ASP A 156 -18.91 6.86 15.02
CA ASP A 156 -18.52 7.08 16.42
C ASP A 156 -17.30 6.22 16.79
N ASN A 157 -17.26 4.98 16.30
CA ASN A 157 -16.22 4.03 16.65
C ASN A 157 -16.02 2.99 15.54
N ALA A 158 -14.80 2.48 15.45
CA ALA A 158 -14.45 1.32 14.62
C ALA A 158 -13.53 0.40 15.44
N GLN A 159 -13.88 -0.86 15.53
CA GLN A 159 -13.12 -1.90 16.22
C GLN A 159 -12.76 -3.01 15.24
N LEU A 160 -11.49 -3.41 15.25
CA LEU A 160 -10.93 -4.43 14.39
C LEU A 160 -10.43 -5.61 15.22
N GLU A 161 -11.02 -6.77 15.03
CA GLU A 161 -10.56 -8.04 15.59
C GLU A 161 -9.87 -8.84 14.49
N LEU A 162 -8.65 -9.32 14.73
CA LEU A 162 -7.89 -10.15 13.79
C LEU A 162 -7.42 -11.40 14.50
N ILE A 163 -7.74 -12.56 13.94
CA ILE A 163 -7.39 -13.87 14.49
C ILE A 163 -6.53 -14.59 13.45
N PRO A 164 -5.24 -14.82 13.74
CA PRO A 164 -4.36 -15.58 12.86
C PRO A 164 -4.87 -17.01 12.66
N ARG A 165 -4.86 -17.49 11.42
CA ARG A 165 -5.18 -18.88 11.04
C ARG A 165 -3.95 -19.62 10.48
N GLY A 166 -2.78 -19.00 10.61
CA GLY A 166 -1.51 -19.48 10.11
C GLY A 166 -0.71 -18.34 9.48
N PRO A 167 0.44 -18.62 8.86
CA PRO A 167 1.35 -17.58 8.37
C PRO A 167 0.83 -16.84 7.13
N ARG A 168 -0.26 -17.31 6.51
CA ARG A 168 -0.82 -16.75 5.28
C ARG A 168 -2.34 -16.60 5.33
N ALA A 169 -2.94 -16.72 6.51
CA ALA A 169 -4.38 -16.61 6.66
C ALA A 169 -4.78 -15.94 7.97
N LEU A 170 -5.83 -15.15 7.93
CA LEU A 170 -6.42 -14.52 9.12
C LEU A 170 -7.94 -14.40 8.97
N ASP A 171 -8.65 -14.50 10.08
CA ASP A 171 -10.03 -14.06 10.20
C ASP A 171 -10.03 -12.61 10.66
N GLY A 172 -10.88 -11.81 10.06
CA GLY A 172 -11.11 -10.42 10.43
C GLY A 172 -12.56 -10.15 10.76
N LYS A 173 -12.78 -9.33 11.80
CA LYS A 173 -14.10 -8.77 12.12
C LYS A 173 -13.94 -7.28 12.36
N LEU A 174 -14.67 -6.48 11.61
CA LEU A 174 -14.75 -5.04 11.74
C LEU A 174 -16.14 -4.68 12.27
N THR A 175 -16.19 -4.01 13.42
CA THR A 175 -17.43 -3.46 13.98
C THR A 175 -17.38 -1.95 13.91
N VAL A 176 -18.38 -1.33 13.27
CA VAL A 176 -18.50 0.12 13.13
C VAL A 176 -19.79 0.56 13.82
N ALA A 177 -19.66 1.43 14.80
CA ALA A 177 -20.77 2.12 15.44
C ALA A 177 -20.90 3.53 14.83
N ALA A 178 -22.13 3.94 14.58
CA ALA A 178 -22.42 5.24 13.99
C ALA A 178 -23.72 5.80 14.57
N HIS A 179 -23.98 7.09 14.35
CA HIS A 179 -25.31 7.67 14.64
C HIS A 179 -25.82 8.52 13.49
N LYS A 180 -27.14 8.57 13.37
CA LYS A 180 -27.86 9.46 12.47
C LYS A 180 -29.13 9.92 13.17
N LEU A 181 -29.21 11.19 13.56
CA LEU A 181 -30.28 11.73 14.40
C LEU A 181 -30.40 10.91 15.71
N ILE A 182 -31.54 10.26 15.92
CA ILE A 182 -31.84 9.44 17.10
C ILE A 182 -31.46 7.94 16.94
N PHE A 183 -30.96 7.55 15.77
CA PHE A 183 -30.63 6.15 15.47
C PHE A 183 -29.14 5.91 15.70
N HIS A 184 -28.83 4.76 16.33
CA HIS A 184 -27.46 4.32 16.62
C HIS A 184 -27.19 2.96 15.97
N PRO A 185 -27.02 2.90 14.63
CA PRO A 185 -26.71 1.64 13.96
C PRO A 185 -25.33 1.12 14.31
N VAL A 186 -25.25 -0.21 14.53
CA VAL A 186 -23.99 -0.94 14.65
C VAL A 186 -23.91 -1.95 13.51
N LEU A 187 -22.81 -1.92 12.79
CA LEU A 187 -22.54 -2.78 11.64
C LEU A 187 -21.30 -3.61 11.89
N SER A 188 -21.44 -4.94 11.80
CA SER A 188 -20.32 -5.89 11.91
C SER A 188 -20.10 -6.58 10.57
N LEU A 189 -18.86 -6.52 10.07
CA LEU A 189 -18.39 -7.21 8.87
C LEU A 189 -17.35 -8.25 9.30
N ALA A 190 -17.55 -9.50 8.90
CA ALA A 190 -16.58 -10.56 9.17
C ALA A 190 -16.17 -11.25 7.87
N GLY A 191 -14.96 -11.82 7.84
CA GLY A 191 -14.47 -12.57 6.69
C GLY A 191 -13.13 -13.19 6.96
N THR A 192 -12.71 -14.10 6.09
CA THR A 192 -11.41 -14.76 6.09
C THR A 192 -10.60 -14.30 4.90
N PHE A 193 -9.38 -13.85 5.14
CA PHE A 193 -8.37 -13.60 4.11
C PHE A 193 -7.34 -14.72 4.14
N ALA A 194 -7.01 -15.29 3.00
CA ALA A 194 -5.99 -16.33 2.90
C ALA A 194 -5.19 -16.21 1.60
N VAL A 195 -3.92 -16.58 1.67
CA VAL A 195 -3.02 -16.69 0.52
C VAL A 195 -2.51 -18.12 0.43
N SER A 196 -2.75 -18.79 -0.70
CA SER A 196 -2.29 -20.15 -0.95
C SER A 196 -0.76 -20.22 -1.13
N GLU A 197 -0.20 -21.42 -1.19
CA GLU A 197 1.21 -21.64 -1.50
C GLU A 197 1.59 -21.12 -2.90
N ASP A 198 0.65 -21.19 -3.83
CA ASP A 198 0.78 -20.65 -5.20
C ASP A 198 0.60 -19.12 -5.26
N LEU A 199 0.58 -18.45 -4.12
CA LEU A 199 0.40 -16.99 -3.99
C LEU A 199 -0.91 -16.48 -4.60
N VAL A 200 -1.98 -17.24 -4.44
CA VAL A 200 -3.32 -16.80 -4.81
C VAL A 200 -4.04 -16.31 -3.56
N ALA A 201 -4.34 -15.02 -3.52
CA ALA A 201 -5.12 -14.43 -2.43
C ALA A 201 -6.62 -14.65 -2.67
N THR A 202 -7.31 -14.98 -1.59
CA THR A 202 -8.76 -15.21 -1.55
C THR A 202 -9.38 -14.51 -0.35
N VAL A 203 -10.61 -14.06 -0.53
CA VAL A 203 -11.47 -13.57 0.56
C VAL A 203 -12.68 -14.47 0.60
N SER A 204 -13.03 -15.00 1.76
CA SER A 204 -14.14 -15.94 1.94
C SER A 204 -14.87 -15.69 3.26
N ASN A 205 -15.99 -16.39 3.47
CA ASN A 205 -16.80 -16.31 4.69
C ASN A 205 -17.26 -14.88 5.02
N LEU A 206 -17.49 -14.06 4.00
CA LEU A 206 -17.94 -12.69 4.19
C LEU A 206 -19.37 -12.68 4.77
N LYS A 207 -19.51 -12.02 5.90
CA LYS A 207 -20.80 -11.85 6.61
C LYS A 207 -20.97 -10.41 7.01
N CYS A 208 -22.21 -9.93 6.91
CA CYS A 208 -22.63 -8.65 7.50
C CYS A 208 -23.73 -8.91 8.51
N HIS A 209 -23.58 -8.33 9.67
CA HIS A 209 -24.61 -8.28 10.70
C HIS A 209 -24.85 -6.82 11.09
N GLY A 210 -26.11 -6.41 11.14
CA GLY A 210 -26.49 -5.05 11.50
C GLY A 210 -27.49 -5.04 12.63
N GLU A 211 -27.21 -4.25 13.67
CA GLU A 211 -28.12 -4.00 14.76
C GLU A 211 -28.97 -2.77 14.48
N GLY A 212 -30.29 -2.97 14.54
CA GLY A 212 -31.30 -1.96 14.21
C GLY A 212 -31.64 -1.90 12.70
N PRO A 213 -32.76 -1.23 12.37
CA PRO A 213 -33.31 -1.26 11.01
C PRO A 213 -32.41 -0.65 9.95
N ILE A 214 -31.68 0.42 10.30
CA ILE A 214 -30.75 1.11 9.36
C ILE A 214 -29.57 0.21 9.04
N ALA A 215 -28.95 -0.44 10.04
CA ALA A 215 -27.80 -1.31 9.83
C ALA A 215 -28.21 -2.60 9.10
N ALA A 216 -29.40 -3.14 9.38
CA ALA A 216 -29.93 -4.30 8.66
C ALA A 216 -30.15 -3.98 7.17
N LEU A 217 -30.68 -2.81 6.82
CA LEU A 217 -30.82 -2.34 5.44
C LEU A 217 -29.47 -2.15 4.77
N ALA A 218 -28.48 -1.58 5.48
CA ALA A 218 -27.12 -1.43 4.96
C ALA A 218 -26.49 -2.79 4.66
N CYS A 219 -26.60 -3.77 5.56
CA CYS A 219 -26.14 -5.14 5.33
C CYS A 219 -26.85 -5.79 4.13
N ALA A 220 -28.16 -5.64 4.02
CA ALA A 220 -28.90 -6.17 2.87
C ALA A 220 -28.41 -5.57 1.53
N ALA A 221 -28.05 -4.29 1.52
CA ALA A 221 -27.54 -3.61 0.33
C ALA A 221 -26.13 -4.08 -0.09
N ILE A 222 -25.24 -4.40 0.86
CA ILE A 222 -23.85 -4.79 0.56
C ILE A 222 -23.67 -6.31 0.38
N THR A 223 -24.51 -7.14 1.00
CA THR A 223 -24.42 -8.62 0.93
C THR A 223 -24.33 -9.17 -0.50
N PRO A 224 -25.09 -8.67 -1.49
CA PRO A 224 -24.96 -9.15 -2.88
C PRO A 224 -23.55 -8.95 -3.49
N SER A 225 -22.78 -8.00 -2.95
CA SER A 225 -21.40 -7.75 -3.41
C SER A 225 -20.42 -8.78 -2.84
N PHE A 226 -20.73 -9.42 -1.72
CA PHE A 226 -19.88 -10.42 -1.08
C PHE A 226 -19.64 -11.63 -1.98
N SER A 227 -20.69 -12.18 -2.57
CA SER A 227 -20.56 -13.32 -3.49
C SER A 227 -19.73 -13.00 -4.74
N LYS A 228 -19.67 -11.72 -5.14
CA LYS A 228 -18.76 -11.29 -6.23
C LYS A 228 -17.31 -11.24 -5.78
N ILE A 229 -17.07 -10.85 -4.52
CA ILE A 229 -15.72 -10.78 -3.93
C ILE A 229 -15.22 -12.19 -3.65
N GLU A 230 -16.01 -13.04 -3.02
CA GLU A 230 -15.65 -14.42 -2.66
C GLU A 230 -15.33 -15.30 -3.87
N ARG A 231 -15.94 -15.01 -5.02
CA ARG A 231 -15.67 -15.73 -6.28
C ARG A 231 -14.41 -15.26 -6.99
N ARG A 232 -13.80 -14.15 -6.53
CA ARG A 232 -12.58 -13.62 -7.13
C ARG A 232 -11.37 -14.22 -6.44
N THR A 233 -10.46 -14.70 -7.24
CA THR A 233 -9.10 -15.04 -6.84
C THR A 233 -8.17 -13.95 -7.35
N PHE A 234 -7.18 -13.60 -6.54
CA PHE A 234 -6.20 -12.57 -6.88
C PHE A 234 -4.82 -13.23 -6.95
N PRO A 235 -4.37 -13.64 -8.15
CA PRO A 235 -3.03 -14.20 -8.29
C PRO A 235 -2.00 -13.11 -8.05
N LEU A 236 -1.34 -13.17 -6.89
CA LEU A 236 -0.33 -12.18 -6.50
C LEU A 236 0.93 -12.27 -7.36
N SER A 237 1.16 -13.44 -7.99
CA SER A 237 2.21 -13.64 -8.99
C SER A 237 1.98 -12.85 -10.28
N ALA A 238 0.73 -12.42 -10.55
CA ALA A 238 0.36 -11.62 -11.72
C ALA A 238 0.38 -10.10 -11.44
N LEU A 239 0.87 -9.68 -10.27
CA LEU A 239 1.05 -8.26 -10.01
C LEU A 239 2.00 -7.65 -11.05
N PRO A 240 1.74 -6.42 -11.54
CA PRO A 240 2.57 -5.77 -12.56
C PRO A 240 3.90 -5.28 -11.97
N LEU A 241 4.77 -6.21 -11.62
CA LEU A 241 6.08 -5.97 -11.02
C LEU A 241 7.23 -6.00 -12.05
N GLY A 242 6.94 -5.79 -13.33
CA GLY A 242 7.91 -5.96 -14.40
C GLY A 242 8.21 -7.46 -14.61
N GLU A 243 9.49 -7.81 -14.70
CA GLU A 243 9.94 -9.22 -14.76
C GLU A 243 10.08 -9.89 -13.38
N MET A 244 9.82 -9.13 -12.30
CA MET A 244 9.87 -9.67 -10.94
C MET A 244 8.61 -10.46 -10.60
N LYS A 245 8.78 -11.48 -9.80
CA LYS A 245 7.67 -12.27 -9.24
C LYS A 245 7.71 -12.23 -7.73
N LEU A 246 6.53 -12.17 -7.14
CA LEU A 246 6.40 -12.45 -5.72
C LEU A 246 6.77 -13.91 -5.47
N ARG A 247 7.66 -14.16 -4.51
CA ARG A 247 8.17 -15.49 -4.16
C ARG A 247 7.58 -16.01 -2.87
N ASP A 248 7.30 -15.12 -1.94
CA ASP A 248 6.74 -15.46 -0.64
C ASP A 248 5.94 -14.31 -0.07
N LEU A 249 4.93 -14.65 0.74
CA LEU A 249 4.13 -13.70 1.52
C LEU A 249 3.79 -14.34 2.85
N ALA A 250 4.02 -13.62 3.94
CA ALA A 250 3.60 -13.99 5.28
C ALA A 250 2.84 -12.83 5.94
N ILE A 251 1.80 -13.18 6.69
CA ILE A 251 0.97 -12.23 7.45
C ILE A 251 0.94 -12.72 8.89
N ASP A 252 1.34 -11.86 9.80
CA ASP A 252 1.28 -12.09 11.23
C ASP A 252 0.37 -11.02 11.85
N ALA A 253 -0.61 -11.45 12.64
CA ALA A 253 -1.55 -10.58 13.33
C ALA A 253 -1.53 -10.93 14.84
N ALA A 254 -0.40 -10.77 15.48
CA ALA A 254 -0.19 -11.04 16.89
C ALA A 254 0.12 -9.74 17.66
N ASN A 255 -0.11 -9.77 18.98
CA ASN A 255 0.26 -8.68 19.90
C ASN A 255 -0.24 -7.29 19.48
N GLU A 256 -1.49 -7.19 19.04
CA GLU A 256 -2.10 -5.93 18.62
C GLU A 256 -1.43 -5.30 17.38
N GLN A 257 -0.64 -6.05 16.65
CA GLN A 257 0.06 -5.62 15.44
C GLN A 257 -0.25 -6.53 14.26
N VAL A 258 -0.28 -5.95 13.08
CA VAL A 258 -0.30 -6.66 11.81
C VAL A 258 1.03 -6.43 11.11
N VAL A 259 1.71 -7.51 10.80
CA VAL A 259 2.99 -7.49 10.08
C VAL A 259 2.82 -8.28 8.78
N VAL A 260 3.05 -7.63 7.66
CA VAL A 260 3.09 -8.28 6.34
C VAL A 260 4.53 -8.31 5.87
N ARG A 261 5.01 -9.48 5.51
CA ARG A 261 6.33 -9.67 4.90
C ARG A 261 6.17 -10.30 3.53
N ALA A 262 6.89 -9.78 2.56
CA ALA A 262 6.90 -10.34 1.22
C ALA A 262 8.32 -10.43 0.68
N ARG A 263 8.60 -11.44 -0.13
CA ARG A 263 9.85 -11.59 -0.89
C ARG A 263 9.52 -11.63 -2.37
N PHE A 264 10.33 -10.97 -3.16
CA PHE A 264 10.17 -10.94 -4.60
C PHE A 264 11.54 -10.99 -5.29
N GLY A 265 11.56 -11.20 -6.59
CA GLY A 265 12.78 -11.15 -7.38
C GLY A 265 12.57 -11.73 -8.78
N SER A 266 13.53 -11.49 -9.67
CA SER A 266 13.60 -12.11 -10.99
C SER A 266 14.07 -13.57 -10.84
N LEU A 267 13.58 -14.43 -11.70
CA LEU A 267 13.99 -15.85 -11.78
C LEU A 267 15.36 -15.94 -12.39
#